data_22443528a787a144db00020a95d85f6a
#
_entry.id   22443528a787a144db00020a95d85f6a
#
_cell.length_a   1.000
_cell.length_b   1.000
_cell.length_c   1.000
_cell.angle_alpha   90.00
_cell.angle_beta   90.00
_cell.angle_gamma   90.00
#
_symmetry.space_group_name_H-M   'P 1'
#
loop_
_entity.id
_entity.type
_entity.pdbx_description
1 polymer ?
#
loop_
_entity_poly.entity_id
_entity_poly.type
_entity_poly.pdbx_seq_one_letter_code
_entity_poly.pdbx_strand_id
1 'polypeptide(L)'
;MSRKNKNDSRRNYSPRTYSRDFLKPTPIERAIQETNSAVSPKAVVVSDRIACDDKCSYEYKRMPAAWLETDSSYQRKIDAARVERIVNSFDPRLANEVKVSFRDGKFYVFDGAHTLSALKRIHGEETFMVDCKVYYGLSYEDEAYLFALQSGESKDVAFNTRLRALMISGSQEATDFRAHTAQAGFQLADGAGSATKNTIAAIAKAYRLYKEYSPEQYVQILQLIADTWNGAAWSVTGYLLGGVAVFLREYGEEYSRTRFIKRLRSATYEILRDEARRQQRGSSDVAHALAITKLYNLTGGRGTVDPRTEILSEFPTKAAKEPTNPQPATEAEEIPLF
;
A
#
# COMPACT_ATOMS: atom_id res chain seq x y z
N MET A 1 -17.97 31.72 -42.53
CA MET A 1 -18.31 30.28 -42.41
C MET A 1 -17.97 29.81 -41.00
N SER A 2 -18.99 29.64 -40.22
CA SER A 2 -18.92 29.39 -38.77
C SER A 2 -18.81 27.89 -38.48
N ARG A 3 -17.76 27.41 -37.75
CA ARG A 3 -17.69 26.04 -37.29
C ARG A 3 -18.33 25.99 -35.88
N LYS A 4 -19.48 25.34 -35.81
CA LYS A 4 -20.17 24.98 -34.56
C LYS A 4 -19.36 23.96 -33.78
N ASN A 5 -18.99 24.32 -32.54
CA ASN A 5 -18.57 23.38 -31.55
C ASN A 5 -19.80 22.60 -31.00
N LYS A 6 -19.74 21.28 -31.10
CA LYS A 6 -20.72 20.36 -30.55
C LYS A 6 -20.18 19.72 -29.26
N ASN A 7 -21.04 19.63 -28.32
CA ASN A 7 -21.06 18.72 -27.14
C ASN A 7 -20.16 19.03 -25.97
N ASP A 8 -20.71 19.86 -25.09
CA ASP A 8 -20.44 19.79 -23.64
C ASP A 8 -21.72 19.25 -22.95
N SER A 9 -21.87 17.93 -22.91
CA SER A 9 -22.91 17.27 -22.10
C SER A 9 -22.37 17.02 -20.70
N ARG A 10 -22.14 18.08 -19.93
CA ARG A 10 -21.98 17.96 -18.48
C ARG A 10 -23.31 17.50 -17.91
N ARG A 11 -23.38 16.22 -17.53
CA ARG A 11 -24.49 15.74 -16.68
C ARG A 11 -24.43 16.52 -15.38
N ASN A 12 -25.37 17.43 -15.20
CA ASN A 12 -25.64 18.05 -13.91
C ASN A 12 -26.03 16.95 -12.92
N TYR A 13 -25.08 16.49 -12.13
CA TYR A 13 -25.35 15.69 -10.95
C TYR A 13 -25.82 16.66 -9.88
N SER A 14 -27.14 16.79 -9.73
CA SER A 14 -27.69 17.46 -8.55
C SER A 14 -27.43 16.56 -7.33
N PRO A 15 -26.83 17.06 -6.25
CA PRO A 15 -26.65 16.27 -5.03
C PRO A 15 -28.05 15.87 -4.54
N ARG A 16 -28.27 14.55 -4.35
CA ARG A 16 -29.47 14.06 -3.68
C ARG A 16 -29.41 14.56 -2.24
N THR A 17 -30.19 15.58 -1.93
CA THR A 17 -30.46 16.00 -0.56
C THR A 17 -31.27 14.89 0.09
N TYR A 18 -30.63 14.06 0.91
CA TYR A 18 -31.34 13.16 1.81
C TYR A 18 -32.11 14.03 2.80
N SER A 19 -33.42 13.78 2.93
CA SER A 19 -34.22 14.53 3.89
C SER A 19 -33.69 14.22 5.29
N ARG A 20 -33.60 15.24 6.15
CA ARG A 20 -33.25 15.12 7.58
C ARG A 20 -34.09 14.06 8.32
N ASP A 21 -35.22 13.69 7.76
CA ASP A 21 -36.15 12.73 8.36
C ASP A 21 -35.64 11.30 8.30
N PHE A 22 -34.72 10.97 7.38
CA PHE A 22 -34.10 9.65 7.30
C PHE A 22 -33.08 9.38 8.43
N LEU A 23 -32.61 10.46 9.06
CA LEU A 23 -31.63 10.41 10.16
C LEU A 23 -32.29 10.54 11.54
N LYS A 24 -33.62 10.68 11.60
CA LYS A 24 -34.35 10.69 12.87
C LYS A 24 -34.46 9.25 13.41
N PRO A 25 -34.18 9.05 14.70
CA PRO A 25 -34.32 7.74 15.32
C PRO A 25 -35.74 7.23 15.15
N THR A 26 -35.84 5.95 14.79
CA THR A 26 -37.13 5.24 14.69
C THR A 26 -37.86 5.25 16.04
N PRO A 27 -39.18 5.03 16.07
CA PRO A 27 -39.91 4.92 17.33
C PRO A 27 -39.33 3.88 18.28
N ILE A 28 -38.77 2.79 17.75
CA ILE A 28 -38.07 1.74 18.51
C ILE A 28 -36.76 2.28 19.09
N GLU A 29 -35.98 3.02 18.31
CA GLU A 29 -34.73 3.63 18.77
C GLU A 29 -34.97 4.71 19.83
N ARG A 30 -36.06 5.48 19.74
CA ARG A 30 -36.47 6.44 20.81
C ARG A 30 -36.87 5.71 22.08
N ALA A 31 -37.63 4.63 21.98
CA ALA A 31 -38.01 3.82 23.13
C ALA A 31 -36.78 3.18 23.81
N ILE A 32 -35.77 2.77 23.03
CA ILE A 32 -34.48 2.25 23.54
C ILE A 32 -33.68 3.39 24.20
N GLN A 33 -33.65 4.60 23.62
CA GLN A 33 -32.98 5.76 24.22
C GLN A 33 -33.66 6.20 25.51
N GLU A 34 -34.97 6.21 25.59
CA GLU A 34 -35.74 6.56 26.79
C GLU A 34 -35.55 5.53 27.91
N THR A 35 -35.48 4.23 27.59
CA THR A 35 -35.18 3.17 28.55
C THR A 35 -33.71 3.20 29.02
N ASN A 36 -32.77 3.54 28.14
CA ASN A 36 -31.34 3.63 28.52
C ASN A 36 -30.99 4.89 29.32
N SER A 37 -31.78 5.96 29.24
CA SER A 37 -31.59 7.15 30.09
C SER A 37 -32.03 6.97 31.54
N ALA A 38 -32.83 5.94 31.82
CA ALA A 38 -33.34 5.65 33.16
C ALA A 38 -32.53 4.57 33.90
N VAL A 39 -31.54 3.95 33.28
CA VAL A 39 -30.75 2.86 33.88
C VAL A 39 -29.35 3.37 34.24
N SER A 40 -29.07 3.40 35.53
CA SER A 40 -27.73 3.58 36.12
C SER A 40 -26.70 2.67 35.45
N PRO A 41 -25.40 3.08 35.30
CA PRO A 41 -24.41 2.42 34.43
C PRO A 41 -23.88 1.06 34.98
N LYS A 42 -24.71 0.23 35.57
CA LYS A 42 -24.33 -1.07 36.15
C LYS A 42 -24.91 -2.31 35.46
N ALA A 43 -25.64 -2.20 34.37
CA ALA A 43 -26.01 -3.35 33.58
C ALA A 43 -25.09 -3.43 32.35
N VAL A 44 -23.89 -4.02 32.50
CA VAL A 44 -23.14 -4.55 31.38
C VAL A 44 -24.00 -5.68 30.80
N VAL A 45 -24.74 -5.40 29.75
CA VAL A 45 -25.25 -6.46 28.88
C VAL A 45 -24.01 -7.14 28.33
N VAL A 46 -23.68 -8.28 28.87
CA VAL A 46 -22.68 -9.19 28.30
C VAL A 46 -23.29 -9.66 27.00
N SER A 47 -23.09 -8.92 25.92
CA SER A 47 -23.31 -9.45 24.59
C SER A 47 -22.33 -10.63 24.44
N ASP A 48 -22.84 -11.77 23.98
CA ASP A 48 -22.00 -12.96 23.78
C ASP A 48 -20.86 -12.59 22.84
N ARG A 49 -19.66 -12.44 23.41
CA ARG A 49 -18.46 -12.17 22.62
C ARG A 49 -18.13 -13.41 21.82
N ILE A 50 -17.92 -13.21 20.53
CA ILE A 50 -17.52 -14.27 19.63
C ILE A 50 -15.99 -14.39 19.68
N ALA A 51 -15.47 -15.55 20.06
CA ALA A 51 -14.03 -15.82 20.07
C ALA A 51 -13.50 -15.84 18.64
N CYS A 52 -12.39 -15.15 18.39
CA CYS A 52 -11.61 -15.24 17.16
C CYS A 52 -10.56 -16.35 17.27
N ASP A 53 -9.91 -16.37 18.45
CA ASP A 53 -8.89 -17.33 18.87
C ASP A 53 -8.83 -17.36 20.40
N ASP A 54 -7.79 -17.99 20.98
CA ASP A 54 -7.60 -18.11 22.43
C ASP A 54 -7.40 -16.76 23.16
N LYS A 55 -7.01 -15.71 22.44
CA LYS A 55 -6.67 -14.38 23.00
C LYS A 55 -7.63 -13.28 22.57
N CYS A 56 -8.26 -13.45 21.42
CA CYS A 56 -9.08 -12.44 20.78
C CYS A 56 -10.56 -12.82 20.78
N SER A 57 -11.42 -11.87 21.09
CA SER A 57 -12.86 -11.97 20.92
C SER A 57 -13.42 -10.67 20.34
N TYR A 58 -14.60 -10.72 19.74
CA TYR A 58 -15.26 -9.52 19.24
C TYR A 58 -16.76 -9.53 19.56
N GLU A 59 -17.34 -8.33 19.53
CA GLU A 59 -18.77 -8.11 19.57
C GLU A 59 -19.17 -7.02 18.57
N TYR A 60 -20.43 -7.02 18.12
CA TYR A 60 -21.01 -5.91 17.39
C TYR A 60 -21.65 -4.95 18.38
N LYS A 61 -21.26 -3.68 18.31
CA LYS A 61 -21.69 -2.68 19.27
C LYS A 61 -21.90 -1.33 18.60
N ARG A 62 -22.98 -0.67 18.98
CA ARG A 62 -23.25 0.71 18.57
C ARG A 62 -22.73 1.66 19.64
N MET A 63 -21.84 2.60 19.26
CA MET A 63 -21.17 3.47 20.22
C MET A 63 -21.01 4.90 19.70
N PRO A 64 -20.88 5.88 20.62
CA PRO A 64 -20.67 7.28 20.24
C PRO A 64 -19.39 7.46 19.41
N ALA A 65 -19.46 8.22 18.32
CA ALA A 65 -18.31 8.54 17.48
C ALA A 65 -17.19 9.28 18.26
N ALA A 66 -17.55 10.00 19.33
CA ALA A 66 -16.60 10.68 20.21
C ALA A 66 -15.65 9.73 20.96
N TRP A 67 -16.02 8.46 21.13
CA TRP A 67 -15.17 7.47 21.81
C TRP A 67 -14.14 6.84 20.89
N LEU A 68 -14.25 7.06 19.60
CA LEU A 68 -13.43 6.40 18.57
C LEU A 68 -12.21 7.25 18.24
N GLU A 69 -11.03 6.72 18.54
CA GLU A 69 -9.74 7.32 18.23
C GLU A 69 -9.08 6.63 17.03
N THR A 70 -8.21 7.33 16.32
CA THR A 70 -7.39 6.76 15.23
C THR A 70 -5.92 6.89 15.58
N ASP A 71 -5.15 5.83 15.39
CA ASP A 71 -3.71 5.85 15.63
C ASP A 71 -2.94 6.12 14.33
N SER A 72 -2.30 7.29 14.26
CA SER A 72 -1.55 7.72 13.07
C SER A 72 -0.18 7.08 12.93
N SER A 73 0.29 6.31 13.93
CA SER A 73 1.61 5.70 13.91
C SER A 73 1.73 4.60 12.85
N TYR A 74 0.69 3.78 12.67
CA TYR A 74 0.63 2.75 11.64
C TYR A 74 -0.40 3.04 10.53
N GLN A 75 -1.38 3.91 10.79
CA GLN A 75 -2.40 4.26 9.79
C GLN A 75 -1.93 5.37 8.86
N ARG A 76 -2.56 5.46 7.71
CA ARG A 76 -2.38 6.60 6.82
C ARG A 76 -3.13 7.84 7.35
N LYS A 77 -2.63 9.01 7.00
CA LYS A 77 -3.37 10.25 7.25
C LYS A 77 -4.72 10.21 6.52
N ILE A 78 -5.72 10.81 7.12
CA ILE A 78 -7.05 10.96 6.51
C ILE A 78 -6.94 11.81 5.25
N ASP A 79 -7.37 11.26 4.13
CA ASP A 79 -7.45 11.96 2.84
C ASP A 79 -8.78 12.72 2.75
N ALA A 80 -8.71 14.05 2.82
CA ALA A 80 -9.88 14.92 2.77
C ALA A 80 -10.70 14.76 1.47
N ALA A 81 -10.03 14.53 0.32
CA ALA A 81 -10.71 14.31 -0.95
C ALA A 81 -11.47 12.98 -0.97
N ARG A 82 -10.94 11.94 -0.32
CA ARG A 82 -11.63 10.66 -0.15
C ARG A 82 -12.83 10.80 0.79
N VAL A 83 -12.66 11.50 1.91
CA VAL A 83 -13.76 11.79 2.83
C VAL A 83 -14.89 12.52 2.10
N GLU A 84 -14.58 13.56 1.30
CA GLU A 84 -15.57 14.28 0.51
C GLU A 84 -16.31 13.39 -0.49
N ARG A 85 -15.61 12.50 -1.18
CA ARG A 85 -16.25 11.52 -2.08
C ARG A 85 -17.22 10.61 -1.33
N ILE A 86 -16.83 10.12 -0.16
CA ILE A 86 -17.73 9.29 0.68
C ILE A 86 -18.95 10.11 1.11
N VAL A 87 -18.77 11.34 1.59
CA VAL A 87 -19.89 12.22 1.99
C VAL A 87 -20.88 12.41 0.86
N ASN A 88 -20.37 12.70 -0.35
CA ASN A 88 -21.21 12.99 -1.53
C ASN A 88 -21.95 11.76 -2.08
N SER A 89 -21.45 10.55 -1.83
CA SER A 89 -22.03 9.29 -2.30
C SER A 89 -22.47 8.37 -1.17
N PHE A 90 -22.57 8.88 0.06
CA PHE A 90 -22.87 8.04 1.23
C PHE A 90 -24.25 7.40 1.13
N ASP A 91 -24.27 6.09 1.21
CA ASP A 91 -25.48 5.30 1.35
C ASP A 91 -25.31 4.40 2.59
N PRO A 92 -26.14 4.58 3.64
CA PRO A 92 -26.02 3.82 4.88
C PRO A 92 -26.18 2.32 4.69
N ARG A 93 -26.84 1.89 3.60
CA ARG A 93 -27.01 0.46 3.27
C ARG A 93 -25.72 -0.20 2.73
N LEU A 94 -24.78 0.63 2.27
CA LEU A 94 -23.48 0.19 1.71
C LEU A 94 -22.33 0.45 2.69
N ALA A 95 -22.59 1.11 3.82
CA ALA A 95 -21.60 1.40 4.83
C ALA A 95 -21.27 0.13 5.61
N ASN A 96 -20.00 -0.27 5.61
CA ASN A 96 -19.52 -1.34 6.48
C ASN A 96 -19.34 -0.79 7.91
N GLU A 97 -19.44 -1.69 8.89
CA GLU A 97 -19.10 -1.39 10.27
C GLU A 97 -17.65 -0.95 10.42
N VAL A 98 -17.41 -0.05 11.37
CA VAL A 98 -16.06 0.40 11.72
C VAL A 98 -15.41 -0.66 12.62
N LYS A 99 -14.20 -1.14 12.26
CA LYS A 99 -13.47 -2.11 13.08
C LYS A 99 -12.61 -1.40 14.11
N VAL A 100 -12.79 -1.80 15.34
CA VAL A 100 -12.28 -1.12 16.51
C VAL A 100 -11.59 -2.12 17.43
N SER A 101 -10.44 -1.75 17.98
CA SER A 101 -9.77 -2.48 19.06
C SER A 101 -9.99 -1.75 20.38
N PHE A 102 -10.33 -2.50 21.44
CA PHE A 102 -10.37 -1.97 22.79
C PHE A 102 -9.07 -2.30 23.51
N ARG A 103 -8.23 -1.28 23.72
CA ARG A 103 -6.93 -1.39 24.36
C ARG A 103 -6.70 -0.20 25.31
N ASP A 104 -6.12 -0.42 26.45
CA ASP A 104 -5.76 0.62 27.43
C ASP A 104 -6.94 1.54 27.82
N GLY A 105 -8.17 0.97 27.88
CA GLY A 105 -9.38 1.73 28.21
C GLY A 105 -9.94 2.60 27.08
N LYS A 106 -9.40 2.50 25.86
CA LYS A 106 -9.77 3.30 24.69
C LYS A 106 -10.17 2.43 23.52
N PHE A 107 -10.89 3.04 22.57
CA PHE A 107 -11.37 2.40 21.36
C PHE A 107 -10.61 2.92 20.14
N TYR A 108 -9.68 2.11 19.61
CA TYR A 108 -8.86 2.46 18.47
C TYR A 108 -9.43 1.89 17.17
N VAL A 109 -9.77 2.77 16.24
CA VAL A 109 -10.24 2.38 14.91
C VAL A 109 -9.05 1.92 14.08
N PHE A 110 -9.01 0.66 13.67
CA PHE A 110 -7.98 0.16 12.76
C PHE A 110 -8.48 -0.08 11.32
N ASP A 111 -9.81 -0.08 11.11
CA ASP A 111 -10.40 -0.05 9.76
C ASP A 111 -11.66 0.81 9.76
N GLY A 112 -11.92 1.53 8.65
CA GLY A 112 -13.07 2.43 8.51
C GLY A 112 -12.82 3.88 8.93
N ALA A 113 -11.58 4.32 9.16
CA ALA A 113 -11.26 5.68 9.59
C ALA A 113 -11.78 6.77 8.64
N HIS A 114 -11.76 6.55 7.31
CA HIS A 114 -12.34 7.49 6.34
C HIS A 114 -13.87 7.52 6.40
N THR A 115 -14.50 6.37 6.63
CA THR A 115 -15.95 6.27 6.83
C THR A 115 -16.37 7.01 8.10
N LEU A 116 -15.65 6.80 9.21
CA LEU A 116 -15.88 7.54 10.44
C LEU A 116 -15.74 9.06 10.24
N SER A 117 -14.69 9.52 9.54
CA SER A 117 -14.47 10.93 9.23
C SER A 117 -15.58 11.51 8.35
N ALA A 118 -16.10 10.72 7.40
CA ALA A 118 -17.23 11.13 6.58
C ALA A 118 -18.51 11.23 7.40
N LEU A 119 -18.78 10.28 8.28
CA LEU A 119 -19.94 10.30 9.18
C LEU A 119 -19.89 11.51 10.13
N LYS A 120 -18.74 11.81 10.73
CA LYS A 120 -18.55 13.03 11.53
C LYS A 120 -18.90 14.29 10.75
N ARG A 121 -18.56 14.33 9.47
CA ARG A 121 -18.88 15.46 8.59
C ARG A 121 -20.37 15.55 8.21
N ILE A 122 -21.01 14.40 7.97
CA ILE A 122 -22.44 14.31 7.63
C ILE A 122 -23.31 14.76 8.82
N HIS A 123 -22.96 14.31 10.02
CA HIS A 123 -23.73 14.60 11.22
C HIS A 123 -23.41 15.97 11.83
N GLY A 124 -22.25 16.55 11.54
CA GLY A 124 -21.81 17.86 12.04
C GLY A 124 -21.46 17.88 13.53
N GLU A 125 -21.48 16.74 14.20
CA GLU A 125 -21.17 16.57 15.63
C GLU A 125 -20.61 15.16 15.87
N GLU A 126 -20.05 14.91 17.04
CA GLU A 126 -19.47 13.61 17.42
C GLU A 126 -20.38 12.77 18.32
N THR A 127 -21.59 13.22 18.59
CA THR A 127 -22.55 12.55 19.50
C THR A 127 -23.36 11.44 18.84
N PHE A 128 -23.30 11.33 17.50
CA PHE A 128 -24.00 10.25 16.78
C PHE A 128 -23.40 8.88 17.04
N MET A 129 -24.24 7.86 16.90
CA MET A 129 -23.86 6.47 17.12
C MET A 129 -23.32 5.82 15.85
N VAL A 130 -22.24 5.05 15.99
CA VAL A 130 -21.58 4.32 14.90
C VAL A 130 -21.66 2.82 15.16
N ASP A 131 -21.99 2.07 14.13
CA ASP A 131 -21.97 0.59 14.17
C ASP A 131 -20.52 0.12 14.08
N CYS A 132 -20.07 -0.59 15.10
CA CYS A 132 -18.70 -1.03 15.26
C CYS A 132 -18.62 -2.53 15.48
N LYS A 133 -17.59 -3.15 14.90
CA LYS A 133 -17.11 -4.45 15.29
C LYS A 133 -15.93 -4.26 16.25
N VAL A 134 -16.17 -4.48 17.53
CA VAL A 134 -15.20 -4.20 18.61
C VAL A 134 -14.45 -5.47 18.96
N TYR A 135 -13.14 -5.43 18.82
CA TYR A 135 -12.22 -6.51 19.18
C TYR A 135 -11.62 -6.27 20.56
N TYR A 136 -11.48 -7.34 21.33
CA TYR A 136 -10.88 -7.37 22.66
C TYR A 136 -9.71 -8.34 22.67
N GLY A 137 -8.63 -7.98 23.34
CA GLY A 137 -7.44 -8.80 23.46
C GLY A 137 -6.41 -8.61 22.35
N LEU A 138 -6.64 -7.69 21.41
CA LEU A 138 -5.62 -7.30 20.43
C LEU A 138 -4.56 -6.43 21.10
N SER A 139 -3.29 -6.72 20.80
CA SER A 139 -2.17 -5.82 21.10
C SER A 139 -2.06 -4.72 20.03
N TYR A 140 -1.20 -3.73 20.29
CA TYR A 140 -0.87 -2.70 19.32
C TYR A 140 -0.28 -3.28 18.02
N GLU A 141 0.54 -4.32 18.15
CA GLU A 141 1.15 -5.03 17.03
C GLU A 141 0.10 -5.79 16.22
N ASP A 142 -0.89 -6.41 16.89
CA ASP A 142 -2.01 -7.10 16.23
C ASP A 142 -2.87 -6.11 15.43
N GLU A 143 -3.16 -4.92 15.98
CA GLU A 143 -3.88 -3.85 15.26
C GLU A 143 -3.14 -3.46 13.97
N ALA A 144 -1.82 -3.20 14.08
CA ALA A 144 -0.99 -2.85 12.95
C ALA A 144 -0.93 -3.96 11.90
N TYR A 145 -0.84 -5.22 12.34
CA TYR A 145 -0.86 -6.38 11.46
C TYR A 145 -2.18 -6.51 10.70
N LEU A 146 -3.31 -6.45 11.40
CA LEU A 146 -4.64 -6.51 10.79
C LEU A 146 -4.88 -5.37 9.81
N PHE A 147 -4.45 -4.15 10.16
CA PHE A 147 -4.47 -3.01 9.25
C PHE A 147 -3.66 -3.28 7.98
N ALA A 148 -2.47 -3.86 8.10
CA ALA A 148 -1.62 -4.18 6.95
C ALA A 148 -2.26 -5.23 6.03
N LEU A 149 -2.88 -6.27 6.58
CA LEU A 149 -3.56 -7.32 5.81
C LEU A 149 -4.77 -6.78 5.06
N GLN A 150 -5.66 -6.07 5.72
CA GLN A 150 -6.86 -5.50 5.09
C GLN A 150 -6.51 -4.49 4.00
N SER A 151 -5.46 -3.71 4.24
CA SER A 151 -4.93 -2.77 3.26
C SER A 151 -4.33 -3.44 2.02
N GLY A 152 -3.98 -4.71 2.10
CA GLY A 152 -3.46 -5.50 0.98
C GLY A 152 -4.50 -5.86 -0.07
N GLU A 153 -5.75 -6.02 0.33
CA GLU A 153 -6.90 -6.30 -0.55
C GLU A 153 -7.55 -5.02 -1.09
N SER A 154 -7.43 -3.92 -0.36
CA SER A 154 -7.90 -2.60 -0.80
C SER A 154 -6.82 -1.91 -1.65
N LYS A 155 -7.14 -1.60 -2.90
CA LYS A 155 -6.24 -0.90 -3.86
C LYS A 155 -5.75 0.49 -3.39
N ASP A 156 -6.18 0.96 -2.23
CA ASP A 156 -6.08 2.36 -1.80
C ASP A 156 -5.02 2.66 -0.74
N VAL A 157 -4.35 1.65 -0.17
CA VAL A 157 -3.29 1.90 0.80
C VAL A 157 -1.93 1.87 0.13
N ALA A 158 -1.21 2.98 0.21
CA ALA A 158 0.14 3.06 -0.31
C ALA A 158 1.03 1.96 0.30
N PHE A 159 1.85 1.32 -0.54
CA PHE A 159 2.76 0.24 -0.11
C PHE A 159 3.60 0.63 1.12
N ASN A 160 4.08 1.89 1.16
CA ASN A 160 4.89 2.41 2.27
C ASN A 160 4.15 2.36 3.61
N THR A 161 2.84 2.68 3.61
CA THR A 161 2.02 2.64 4.83
C THR A 161 1.82 1.20 5.30
N ARG A 162 1.56 0.27 4.36
CA ARG A 162 1.45 -1.15 4.67
C ARG A 162 2.76 -1.72 5.21
N LEU A 163 3.90 -1.38 4.59
CA LEU A 163 5.21 -1.83 5.04
C LEU A 163 5.53 -1.32 6.45
N ARG A 164 5.17 -0.07 6.78
CA ARG A 164 5.33 0.47 8.13
C ARG A 164 4.51 -0.32 9.14
N ALA A 165 3.26 -0.62 8.83
CA ALA A 165 2.40 -1.41 9.71
C ALA A 165 2.96 -2.83 9.92
N LEU A 166 3.52 -3.46 8.88
CA LEU A 166 4.23 -4.75 8.99
C LEU A 166 5.47 -4.66 9.88
N MET A 167 6.24 -3.58 9.82
CA MET A 167 7.38 -3.38 10.72
C MET A 167 6.93 -3.25 12.18
N ILE A 168 5.86 -2.50 12.44
CA ILE A 168 5.28 -2.33 13.78
C ILE A 168 4.73 -3.67 14.30
N SER A 169 4.11 -4.47 13.46
CA SER A 169 3.60 -5.81 13.84
C SER A 169 4.71 -6.85 14.08
N GLY A 170 5.98 -6.45 14.02
CA GLY A 170 7.11 -7.36 14.24
C GLY A 170 7.40 -8.31 13.08
N SER A 171 6.92 -8.02 11.86
CA SER A 171 7.27 -8.81 10.69
C SER A 171 8.78 -8.84 10.49
N GLN A 172 9.39 -10.02 10.66
CA GLN A 172 10.84 -10.20 10.53
C GLN A 172 11.32 -9.80 9.14
N GLU A 173 10.62 -10.19 8.10
CA GLU A 173 10.97 -9.86 6.71
C GLU A 173 10.99 -8.33 6.47
N ALA A 174 10.00 -7.59 6.99
CA ALA A 174 9.95 -6.14 6.84
C ALA A 174 11.08 -5.45 7.62
N THR A 175 11.41 -5.98 8.80
CA THR A 175 12.51 -5.52 9.66
C THR A 175 13.85 -5.78 9.02
N ASP A 176 14.07 -6.98 8.48
CA ASP A 176 15.31 -7.38 7.79
C ASP A 176 15.53 -6.56 6.52
N PHE A 177 14.49 -6.33 5.74
CA PHE A 177 14.56 -5.44 4.57
C PHE A 177 15.07 -4.03 4.94
N ARG A 178 14.54 -3.47 6.03
CA ARG A 178 15.00 -2.17 6.55
C ARG A 178 16.47 -2.23 7.00
N ALA A 179 16.84 -3.27 7.74
CA ALA A 179 18.19 -3.46 8.25
C ALA A 179 19.23 -3.61 7.13
N HIS A 180 18.94 -4.44 6.10
CA HIS A 180 19.83 -4.61 4.95
C HIS A 180 19.91 -3.34 4.10
N THR A 181 18.81 -2.57 3.98
CA THR A 181 18.85 -1.25 3.33
C THR A 181 19.79 -0.29 4.08
N ALA A 182 19.71 -0.27 5.41
CA ALA A 182 20.59 0.54 6.26
C ALA A 182 22.05 0.08 6.20
N GLN A 183 22.31 -1.22 6.16
CA GLN A 183 23.65 -1.79 5.97
C GLN A 183 24.31 -1.32 4.67
N ALA A 184 23.54 -1.09 3.62
CA ALA A 184 24.03 -0.53 2.36
C ALA A 184 24.23 0.99 2.40
N GLY A 185 23.97 1.67 3.52
CA GLY A 185 24.10 3.12 3.69
C GLY A 185 22.89 3.93 3.22
N PHE A 186 21.72 3.27 3.03
CA PHE A 186 20.48 3.93 2.62
C PHE A 186 19.41 3.85 3.71
N GLN A 187 18.46 4.75 3.64
CA GLN A 187 17.22 4.72 4.44
C GLN A 187 16.00 4.71 3.55
N LEU A 188 14.90 4.16 4.05
CA LEU A 188 13.62 4.21 3.37
C LEU A 188 12.95 5.55 3.65
N ALA A 189 12.28 6.14 2.64
CA ALA A 189 11.57 7.40 2.82
C ALA A 189 10.39 7.24 3.79
N ASP A 190 10.27 8.14 4.76
CA ASP A 190 9.12 8.19 5.66
C ASP A 190 7.94 8.92 4.99
N GLY A 191 6.94 8.16 4.58
CA GLY A 191 5.71 8.70 3.97
C GLY A 191 5.88 9.16 2.52
N ALA A 192 5.19 10.25 2.16
CA ALA A 192 5.21 10.86 0.83
C ALA A 192 6.41 11.81 0.61
N GLY A 193 7.49 11.63 1.35
CA GLY A 193 8.68 12.49 1.27
C GLY A 193 9.35 12.44 -0.11
N SER A 194 9.94 13.55 -0.51
CA SER A 194 10.78 13.63 -1.71
C SER A 194 12.03 12.79 -1.54
N ALA A 195 12.50 12.18 -2.63
CA ALA A 195 13.78 11.50 -2.64
C ALA A 195 14.91 12.49 -2.27
N THR A 196 15.70 12.15 -1.28
CA THR A 196 16.88 12.88 -0.86
C THR A 196 18.12 12.00 -1.00
N LYS A 197 19.30 12.55 -0.76
CA LYS A 197 20.54 11.78 -0.76
C LYS A 197 20.42 10.59 0.21
N ASN A 198 20.83 9.41 -0.21
CA ASN A 198 20.78 8.16 0.53
C ASN A 198 19.36 7.75 1.00
N THR A 199 18.30 8.26 0.37
CA THR A 199 16.92 7.93 0.73
C THR A 199 16.18 7.29 -0.44
N ILE A 200 15.70 6.07 -0.24
CA ILE A 200 14.94 5.30 -1.24
C ILE A 200 13.46 5.68 -1.12
N ALA A 201 12.95 6.45 -2.08
CA ALA A 201 11.53 6.75 -2.19
C ALA A 201 10.76 5.66 -2.97
N ALA A 202 11.44 4.93 -3.86
CA ALA A 202 10.86 3.83 -4.64
C ALA A 202 10.77 2.52 -3.82
N ILE A 203 10.19 2.59 -2.61
CA ILE A 203 10.21 1.51 -1.61
C ILE A 203 9.58 0.21 -2.14
N ALA A 204 8.47 0.30 -2.87
CA ALA A 204 7.81 -0.88 -3.44
C ALA A 204 8.71 -1.61 -4.46
N LYS A 205 9.51 -0.88 -5.22
CA LYS A 205 10.50 -1.45 -6.14
C LYS A 205 11.66 -2.09 -5.38
N ALA A 206 12.20 -1.39 -4.40
CA ALA A 206 13.29 -1.89 -3.56
C ALA A 206 12.89 -3.17 -2.81
N TYR A 207 11.68 -3.20 -2.22
CA TYR A 207 11.16 -4.39 -1.54
C TYR A 207 10.95 -5.57 -2.50
N ARG A 208 10.46 -5.31 -3.72
CA ARG A 208 10.36 -6.36 -4.74
C ARG A 208 11.73 -6.95 -5.10
N LEU A 209 12.75 -6.12 -5.27
CA LEU A 209 14.11 -6.59 -5.48
C LEU A 209 14.62 -7.39 -4.28
N TYR A 210 14.36 -6.94 -3.06
CA TYR A 210 14.70 -7.67 -1.84
C TYR A 210 14.06 -9.07 -1.78
N LYS A 211 12.86 -9.23 -2.33
CA LYS A 211 12.17 -10.55 -2.43
C LYS A 211 12.68 -11.42 -3.58
N GLU A 212 13.18 -10.80 -4.62
CA GLU A 212 13.63 -11.48 -5.85
C GLU A 212 15.08 -11.97 -5.73
N TYR A 213 15.91 -11.23 -5.00
CA TYR A 213 17.34 -11.50 -4.81
C TYR A 213 17.63 -11.94 -3.36
N SER A 214 18.82 -12.56 -3.13
CA SER A 214 19.24 -12.78 -1.75
C SER A 214 19.50 -11.45 -1.02
N PRO A 215 19.45 -11.43 0.33
CA PRO A 215 19.79 -10.23 1.10
C PRO A 215 21.16 -9.64 0.74
N GLU A 216 22.16 -10.51 0.52
CA GLU A 216 23.51 -10.10 0.15
C GLU A 216 23.56 -9.48 -1.24
N GLN A 217 22.86 -10.06 -2.20
CA GLN A 217 22.75 -9.51 -3.56
C GLN A 217 22.03 -8.15 -3.56
N TYR A 218 20.96 -8.02 -2.77
CA TYR A 218 20.27 -6.75 -2.60
C TYR A 218 21.19 -5.67 -2.02
N VAL A 219 21.95 -5.99 -0.99
CA VAL A 219 22.96 -5.07 -0.41
C VAL A 219 24.03 -4.72 -1.44
N GLN A 220 24.52 -5.68 -2.23
CA GLN A 220 25.49 -5.42 -3.29
C GLN A 220 24.96 -4.47 -4.37
N ILE A 221 23.70 -4.60 -4.78
CA ILE A 221 23.03 -3.68 -5.72
C ILE A 221 23.10 -2.25 -5.17
N LEU A 222 22.70 -2.06 -3.94
CA LEU A 222 22.66 -0.74 -3.30
C LEU A 222 24.06 -0.16 -3.09
N GLN A 223 25.02 -0.98 -2.65
CA GLN A 223 26.41 -0.55 -2.46
C GLN A 223 27.08 -0.15 -3.79
N LEU A 224 26.79 -0.86 -4.88
CA LEU A 224 27.31 -0.47 -6.19
C LEU A 224 26.74 0.89 -6.63
N ILE A 225 25.48 1.15 -6.35
CA ILE A 225 24.84 2.46 -6.59
C ILE A 225 25.48 3.56 -5.72
N ALA A 226 25.69 3.28 -4.44
CA ALA A 226 26.33 4.23 -3.50
C ALA A 226 27.72 4.60 -3.95
N ASP A 227 28.57 3.63 -4.30
CA ASP A 227 29.95 3.85 -4.72
C ASP A 227 30.05 4.58 -6.07
N THR A 228 29.06 4.35 -6.96
CA THR A 228 29.06 4.95 -8.29
C THR A 228 28.58 6.40 -8.27
N TRP A 229 27.45 6.66 -7.59
CA TRP A 229 26.76 7.96 -7.63
C TRP A 229 26.59 8.62 -6.26
N ASN A 230 27.32 8.15 -5.25
CA ASN A 230 27.34 8.75 -3.91
C ASN A 230 25.93 8.89 -3.29
N GLY A 231 25.05 7.93 -3.56
CA GLY A 231 23.69 7.91 -3.03
C GLY A 231 22.80 9.07 -3.49
N ALA A 232 23.11 9.67 -4.65
CA ALA A 232 22.30 10.76 -5.20
C ALA A 232 20.82 10.32 -5.32
N ALA A 233 19.88 11.22 -5.01
CA ALA A 233 18.45 10.92 -4.98
C ALA A 233 17.92 10.26 -6.27
N TRP A 234 18.43 10.71 -7.42
CA TRP A 234 18.07 10.17 -8.72
C TRP A 234 18.63 8.75 -8.96
N SER A 235 19.72 8.37 -8.30
CA SER A 235 20.37 7.06 -8.50
C SER A 235 19.59 5.90 -7.85
N VAL A 236 18.68 6.18 -6.95
CA VAL A 236 17.80 5.20 -6.28
C VAL A 236 16.35 5.28 -6.76
N THR A 237 16.12 5.80 -7.95
CA THR A 237 14.81 5.70 -8.63
C THR A 237 14.50 4.23 -8.96
N GLY A 238 13.21 3.90 -9.07
CA GLY A 238 12.79 2.52 -9.34
C GLY A 238 13.39 1.95 -10.63
N TYR A 239 13.61 2.78 -11.63
CA TYR A 239 14.19 2.39 -12.90
C TYR A 239 15.69 2.05 -12.80
N LEU A 240 16.45 2.83 -12.07
CA LEU A 240 17.89 2.58 -11.90
C LEU A 240 18.15 1.44 -10.93
N LEU A 241 17.39 1.33 -9.85
CA LEU A 241 17.41 0.14 -8.98
C LEU A 241 17.22 -1.13 -9.80
N GLY A 242 16.17 -1.16 -10.65
CA GLY A 242 15.90 -2.30 -11.52
C GLY A 242 16.98 -2.52 -12.56
N GLY A 243 17.48 -1.46 -13.20
CA GLY A 243 18.53 -1.54 -14.21
C GLY A 243 19.84 -2.10 -13.68
N VAL A 244 20.29 -1.64 -12.50
CA VAL A 244 21.50 -2.17 -11.84
C VAL A 244 21.32 -3.61 -11.39
N ALA A 245 20.13 -3.95 -10.88
CA ALA A 245 19.80 -5.32 -10.47
C ALA A 245 19.87 -6.30 -11.66
N VAL A 246 19.25 -5.93 -12.79
CA VAL A 246 19.32 -6.73 -14.03
C VAL A 246 20.75 -6.81 -14.54
N PHE A 247 21.51 -5.72 -14.56
CA PHE A 247 22.92 -5.74 -14.96
C PHE A 247 23.74 -6.71 -14.11
N LEU A 248 23.61 -6.66 -12.78
CA LEU A 248 24.35 -7.57 -11.88
C LEU A 248 23.90 -9.01 -12.03
N ARG A 249 22.64 -9.28 -12.28
CA ARG A 249 22.15 -10.64 -12.54
C ARG A 249 22.78 -11.22 -13.79
N GLU A 250 22.89 -10.44 -14.88
CA GLU A 250 23.42 -10.91 -16.16
C GLU A 250 24.96 -11.00 -16.18
N TYR A 251 25.64 -10.08 -15.50
CA TYR A 251 27.09 -9.92 -15.62
C TYR A 251 27.84 -10.00 -14.29
N GLY A 252 27.18 -10.40 -13.20
CA GLY A 252 27.76 -10.33 -11.85
C GLY A 252 29.11 -11.02 -11.68
N GLU A 253 29.39 -12.11 -12.43
CA GLU A 253 30.65 -12.83 -12.40
C GLU A 253 31.68 -12.30 -13.41
N GLU A 254 31.24 -11.56 -14.42
CA GLU A 254 32.08 -11.12 -15.54
C GLU A 254 32.50 -9.65 -15.43
N TYR A 255 31.69 -8.81 -14.72
CA TYR A 255 31.95 -7.38 -14.66
C TYR A 255 33.06 -7.03 -13.68
N SER A 256 33.74 -5.94 -13.97
CA SER A 256 34.70 -5.33 -13.04
C SER A 256 34.03 -4.17 -12.29
N ARG A 257 33.88 -4.31 -10.96
CA ARG A 257 33.32 -3.24 -10.09
C ARG A 257 34.07 -1.90 -10.28
N THR A 258 35.41 -1.95 -10.30
CA THR A 258 36.24 -0.76 -10.50
C THR A 258 35.97 -0.10 -11.85
N ARG A 259 35.81 -0.89 -12.90
CA ARG A 259 35.46 -0.37 -14.23
C ARG A 259 34.04 0.23 -14.23
N PHE A 260 33.08 -0.43 -13.62
CA PHE A 260 31.68 0.06 -13.50
C PHE A 260 31.68 1.46 -12.87
N ILE A 261 32.26 1.60 -11.68
CA ILE A 261 32.33 2.88 -10.97
C ILE A 261 33.04 3.95 -11.83
N LYS A 262 34.21 3.62 -12.40
CA LYS A 262 34.98 4.56 -13.23
C LYS A 262 34.20 5.04 -14.45
N ARG A 263 33.43 4.17 -15.10
CA ARG A 263 32.70 4.48 -16.35
C ARG A 263 31.39 5.18 -16.12
N LEU A 264 30.68 4.79 -15.07
CA LEU A 264 29.35 5.31 -14.81
C LEU A 264 29.30 6.48 -13.82
N ARG A 265 30.41 6.78 -13.16
CA ARG A 265 30.46 7.87 -12.18
C ARG A 265 30.06 9.25 -12.74
N SER A 266 30.38 9.52 -13.99
CA SER A 266 30.04 10.78 -14.68
C SER A 266 28.69 10.73 -15.40
N ALA A 267 28.04 9.56 -15.46
CA ALA A 267 26.73 9.45 -16.07
C ALA A 267 25.68 10.08 -15.15
N THR A 268 24.91 11.02 -15.70
CA THR A 268 23.76 11.62 -15.00
C THR A 268 22.48 10.83 -15.27
N TYR A 269 21.42 11.17 -14.53
CA TYR A 269 20.10 10.58 -14.75
C TYR A 269 19.62 10.77 -16.19
N GLU A 270 19.82 11.96 -16.76
CA GLU A 270 19.41 12.29 -18.13
C GLU A 270 20.12 11.42 -19.16
N ILE A 271 21.43 11.23 -19.02
CA ILE A 271 22.21 10.37 -19.91
C ILE A 271 21.69 8.93 -19.87
N LEU A 272 21.50 8.38 -18.68
CA LEU A 272 21.00 6.99 -18.51
C LEU A 272 19.57 6.85 -19.03
N ARG A 273 18.69 7.79 -18.73
CA ARG A 273 17.31 7.80 -19.21
C ARG A 273 17.21 7.90 -20.72
N ASP A 274 17.97 8.82 -21.32
CA ASP A 274 17.90 9.05 -22.76
C ASP A 274 18.52 7.88 -23.53
N GLU A 275 19.56 7.25 -22.98
CA GLU A 275 20.10 6.02 -23.56
C GLU A 275 19.12 4.84 -23.40
N ALA A 276 18.47 4.70 -22.24
CA ALA A 276 17.44 3.66 -22.03
C ALA A 276 16.27 3.84 -23.01
N ARG A 277 15.83 5.07 -23.28
CA ARG A 277 14.79 5.37 -24.28
C ARG A 277 15.19 4.94 -25.70
N ARG A 278 16.45 5.08 -26.06
CA ARG A 278 16.97 4.65 -27.38
C ARG A 278 16.95 3.13 -27.54
N GLN A 279 17.05 2.38 -26.45
CA GLN A 279 17.05 0.92 -26.51
C GLN A 279 15.70 0.34 -26.96
N GLN A 280 14.58 1.02 -26.66
CA GLN A 280 13.18 0.70 -27.09
C GLN A 280 12.77 -0.79 -26.95
N ARG A 281 13.42 -1.56 -26.07
CA ARG A 281 13.23 -3.01 -25.94
C ARG A 281 12.98 -3.40 -24.49
N GLY A 282 12.07 -4.34 -24.30
CA GLY A 282 11.81 -4.98 -23.01
C GLY A 282 11.16 -4.08 -21.97
N SER A 283 11.25 -4.49 -20.70
CA SER A 283 10.79 -3.69 -19.56
C SER A 283 11.70 -2.47 -19.33
N SER A 284 11.22 -1.49 -18.58
CA SER A 284 12.02 -0.31 -18.23
C SER A 284 13.32 -0.67 -17.47
N ASP A 285 13.33 -1.77 -16.70
CA ASP A 285 14.52 -2.25 -15.98
C ASP A 285 15.57 -2.77 -16.98
N VAL A 286 15.13 -3.55 -17.98
CA VAL A 286 15.98 -4.05 -19.07
C VAL A 286 16.55 -2.92 -19.90
N ALA A 287 15.73 -1.93 -20.27
CA ALA A 287 16.19 -0.76 -21.03
C ALA A 287 17.30 0.00 -20.27
N HIS A 288 17.17 0.17 -18.95
CA HIS A 288 18.20 0.79 -18.14
C HIS A 288 19.44 -0.10 -17.96
N ALA A 289 19.28 -1.43 -17.85
CA ALA A 289 20.40 -2.35 -17.84
C ALA A 289 21.22 -2.29 -19.14
N LEU A 290 20.56 -2.24 -20.29
CA LEU A 290 21.21 -2.06 -21.60
C LEU A 290 21.95 -0.73 -21.71
N ALA A 291 21.33 0.37 -21.22
CA ALA A 291 21.99 1.67 -21.15
C ALA A 291 23.25 1.64 -20.29
N ILE A 292 23.18 1.01 -19.12
CA ILE A 292 24.31 0.77 -18.23
C ILE A 292 25.39 -0.05 -18.94
N THR A 293 25.05 -1.15 -19.60
CA THR A 293 25.97 -2.02 -20.33
C THR A 293 26.70 -1.27 -21.46
N LYS A 294 25.97 -0.45 -22.20
CA LYS A 294 26.56 0.38 -23.26
C LYS A 294 27.58 1.37 -22.72
N LEU A 295 27.24 2.09 -21.63
CA LEU A 295 28.16 3.05 -21.01
C LEU A 295 29.36 2.36 -20.35
N TYR A 296 29.15 1.19 -19.77
CA TYR A 296 30.20 0.35 -19.19
C TYR A 296 31.22 -0.05 -20.28
N ASN A 297 30.74 -0.37 -21.50
CA ASN A 297 31.56 -0.84 -22.62
C ASN A 297 32.15 0.29 -23.50
N LEU A 298 31.75 1.56 -23.30
CA LEU A 298 31.90 2.68 -24.24
C LEU A 298 33.29 2.84 -24.88
N THR A 299 34.38 2.43 -24.20
CA THR A 299 35.73 2.56 -24.75
C THR A 299 36.36 1.23 -25.16
N GLY A 300 35.60 0.14 -25.11
CA GLY A 300 36.10 -1.19 -25.41
C GLY A 300 37.24 -1.65 -24.48
N GLY A 301 37.98 -2.63 -24.90
CA GLY A 301 39.20 -3.14 -24.24
C GLY A 301 38.94 -4.21 -23.16
N ARG A 302 40.00 -4.59 -22.43
CA ARG A 302 39.93 -5.64 -21.43
C ARG A 302 38.93 -5.37 -20.34
N GLY A 303 38.05 -6.33 -20.03
CA GLY A 303 37.00 -6.22 -19.00
C GLY A 303 35.70 -5.62 -19.49
N THR A 304 35.45 -5.50 -20.81
CA THR A 304 34.11 -5.31 -21.37
C THR A 304 33.29 -6.59 -21.21
N VAL A 305 31.96 -6.45 -21.12
CA VAL A 305 31.03 -7.58 -21.15
C VAL A 305 30.37 -7.67 -22.52
N ASP A 306 29.98 -8.86 -22.94
CA ASP A 306 29.26 -9.07 -24.18
C ASP A 306 27.81 -8.53 -24.02
N PRO A 307 27.32 -7.66 -24.91
CA PRO A 307 25.95 -7.16 -24.85
C PRO A 307 24.94 -8.28 -25.14
N ARG A 308 24.37 -8.85 -24.10
CA ARG A 308 23.37 -9.93 -24.17
C ARG A 308 21.97 -9.36 -24.46
N THR A 309 21.83 -8.68 -25.58
CA THR A 309 20.58 -7.99 -25.94
C THR A 309 19.40 -8.94 -26.15
N GLU A 310 19.64 -10.17 -26.57
CA GLU A 310 18.60 -11.18 -26.78
C GLU A 310 18.09 -11.73 -25.45
N ILE A 311 18.96 -12.10 -24.53
CA ILE A 311 18.61 -12.60 -23.19
C ILE A 311 17.86 -11.53 -22.37
N LEU A 312 18.29 -10.28 -22.48
CA LEU A 312 17.63 -9.17 -21.77
C LEU A 312 16.24 -8.85 -22.34
N SER A 313 15.92 -9.27 -23.57
CA SER A 313 14.59 -9.07 -24.18
C SER A 313 13.57 -10.16 -23.82
N GLU A 314 14.01 -11.30 -23.33
CA GLU A 314 13.15 -12.47 -23.01
C GLU A 314 12.45 -12.39 -21.64
N PHE A 315 12.64 -11.32 -20.85
CA PHE A 315 11.89 -11.19 -19.62
C PHE A 315 10.42 -10.96 -19.88
N PRO A 316 9.53 -11.80 -19.33
CA PRO A 316 8.11 -11.66 -19.54
C PRO A 316 7.65 -10.29 -19.04
N THR A 317 7.31 -9.39 -19.93
CA THR A 317 6.28 -8.40 -19.68
C THR A 317 5.16 -9.14 -18.96
N LYS A 318 4.79 -8.69 -17.72
CA LYS A 318 3.67 -9.21 -16.93
C LYS A 318 2.77 -10.10 -17.75
N ALA A 319 2.78 -11.41 -17.45
CA ALA A 319 1.83 -12.31 -18.07
C ALA A 319 0.47 -11.63 -18.04
N ALA A 320 -0.11 -11.36 -19.19
CA ALA A 320 -1.49 -10.97 -19.29
C ALA A 320 -2.24 -12.01 -18.48
N LYS A 321 -2.98 -11.56 -17.45
CA LYS A 321 -3.88 -12.48 -16.74
C LYS A 321 -4.73 -13.10 -17.82
N GLU A 322 -4.49 -14.37 -18.11
CA GLU A 322 -5.42 -15.15 -18.92
C GLU A 322 -6.79 -15.00 -18.27
N PRO A 323 -7.81 -14.66 -19.03
CA PRO A 323 -9.16 -14.65 -18.49
C PRO A 323 -9.42 -16.07 -17.98
N THR A 324 -9.55 -16.23 -16.65
CA THR A 324 -10.02 -17.48 -16.05
C THR A 324 -11.40 -17.72 -16.62
N ASN A 325 -11.46 -18.58 -17.62
CA ASN A 325 -12.72 -19.13 -18.13
C ASN A 325 -13.34 -19.91 -16.96
N PRO A 326 -14.57 -19.58 -16.50
CA PRO A 326 -15.20 -20.37 -15.46
C PRO A 326 -15.38 -21.78 -16.00
N GLN A 327 -14.74 -22.75 -15.37
CA GLN A 327 -15.02 -24.17 -15.65
C GLN A 327 -16.51 -24.42 -15.38
N PRO A 328 -17.21 -25.18 -16.25
CA PRO A 328 -18.58 -25.59 -15.99
C PRO A 328 -18.59 -26.44 -14.72
N ALA A 329 -19.58 -26.15 -13.85
CA ALA A 329 -19.81 -26.88 -12.63
C ALA A 329 -19.90 -28.39 -12.93
N THR A 330 -19.03 -29.16 -12.32
CA THR A 330 -19.10 -30.62 -12.32
C THR A 330 -20.32 -31.02 -11.54
N GLU A 331 -21.05 -31.97 -12.11
CA GLU A 331 -22.31 -32.53 -11.64
C GLU A 331 -22.26 -32.92 -10.16
N ALA A 332 -23.37 -32.62 -9.47
CA ALA A 332 -23.58 -32.98 -8.08
C ALA A 332 -23.59 -34.52 -7.95
N GLU A 333 -22.67 -35.08 -7.17
CA GLU A 333 -22.78 -36.42 -6.66
C GLU A 333 -23.96 -36.49 -5.68
N GLU A 334 -24.92 -37.32 -5.98
CA GLU A 334 -26.03 -37.65 -5.12
C GLU A 334 -25.52 -38.32 -3.83
N ILE A 335 -25.82 -37.72 -2.69
CA ILE A 335 -25.60 -38.32 -1.38
C ILE A 335 -26.82 -39.23 -1.09
N PRO A 336 -26.65 -40.55 -0.87
CA PRO A 336 -27.75 -41.41 -0.49
C PRO A 336 -28.18 -41.13 0.95
N LEU A 337 -29.50 -40.92 1.10
CA LEU A 337 -30.19 -40.87 2.39
C LEU A 337 -30.15 -42.27 3.07
N PHE A 338 -29.51 -42.32 4.23
CA PHE A 338 -29.89 -43.23 5.33
C PHE A 338 -29.73 -42.48 6.65
#